data_93849c263cc18dbbba677c6a66493623
#
_entry.id   93849c263cc18dbbba677c6a66493623
#
_cell.length_a   1.000
_cell.length_b   1.000
_cell.length_c   1.000
_cell.angle_alpha   90.00
_cell.angle_beta   90.00
_cell.angle_gamma   90.00
#
_symmetry.space_group_name_H-M   'P 1'
#
loop_
_entity.id
_entity.type
_entity.pdbx_description
1 polymer ?
#
loop_
_entity_poly.entity_id
_entity_poly.type
_entity_poly.pdbx_seq_one_letter_code
_entity_poly.pdbx_strand_id
1 'polypeptide(L)'
;KKLLADNTTDENLKKKQLLEIDDALQKLSAATSCLRELNSLNKELSHSAQTIRTLSSSLYKSEKQFTQIPKADKIEADQIDDVVESTRRTGARVQTEYSSAVSAYNELQTLPERAQSTITKNNQSISDLNRALAQERDPNSLSAKIKALSIYTLTVQNDLLQTQLENHTELLDMANYRMRITGIKNNYYRDYLQVLQDRQNQLLSED
;
A
#
# COMPACT_ATOMS: atom_id res chain seq x y z
N LYS A 1 -4.49 -7.04 56.82
CA LYS A 1 -5.50 -7.03 55.73
C LYS A 1 -5.53 -5.68 54.97
N LYS A 2 -5.44 -4.53 55.66
CA LYS A 2 -5.45 -3.20 55.01
C LYS A 2 -4.20 -2.96 54.12
N LEU A 3 -3.00 -3.36 54.56
CA LEU A 3 -1.74 -3.22 53.82
C LEU A 3 -1.70 -4.11 52.54
N LEU A 4 -2.37 -5.28 52.54
CA LEU A 4 -2.49 -6.14 51.38
C LEU A 4 -3.48 -5.58 50.35
N ALA A 5 -4.53 -4.87 50.76
CA ALA A 5 -5.47 -4.18 49.89
C ALA A 5 -4.83 -2.98 49.19
N ASP A 6 -3.99 -2.21 49.87
CA ASP A 6 -3.27 -1.07 49.31
C ASP A 6 -2.26 -1.51 48.23
N ASN A 7 -1.52 -2.61 48.44
CA ASN A 7 -0.58 -3.15 47.44
C ASN A 7 -1.27 -3.69 46.18
N THR A 8 -2.42 -4.37 46.30
CA THR A 8 -3.19 -4.86 45.16
C THR A 8 -3.85 -3.73 44.36
N THR A 9 -4.26 -2.67 45.06
CA THR A 9 -4.83 -1.46 44.40
C THR A 9 -3.73 -0.73 43.63
N ASP A 10 -2.53 -0.62 44.16
CA ASP A 10 -1.37 0.01 43.51
C ASP A 10 -0.90 -0.79 42.29
N GLU A 11 -0.88 -2.13 42.37
CA GLU A 11 -0.57 -3.00 41.21
C GLU A 11 -1.62 -2.91 40.08
N ASN A 12 -2.89 -2.86 40.44
CA ASN A 12 -3.96 -2.70 39.45
C ASN A 12 -3.91 -1.33 38.79
N LEU A 13 -3.59 -0.29 39.52
CA LEU A 13 -3.41 1.06 39.00
C LEU A 13 -2.21 1.11 38.02
N LYS A 14 -1.08 0.50 38.39
CA LYS A 14 0.10 0.39 37.55
C LYS A 14 -0.19 -0.38 36.24
N LYS A 15 -0.90 -1.51 36.33
CA LYS A 15 -1.34 -2.26 35.14
C LYS A 15 -2.21 -1.41 34.22
N LYS A 16 -3.17 -0.67 34.78
CA LYS A 16 -4.03 0.22 34.00
C LYS A 16 -3.22 1.31 33.28
N GLN A 17 -2.30 1.96 34.00
CA GLN A 17 -1.43 3.00 33.43
C GLN A 17 -0.52 2.46 32.34
N LEU A 18 0.02 1.24 32.47
CA LEU A 18 0.82 0.59 31.43
C LEU A 18 0.02 0.31 30.16
N LEU A 19 -1.23 -0.16 30.31
CA LEU A 19 -2.13 -0.35 29.16
C LEU A 19 -2.47 0.96 28.46
N GLU A 20 -2.69 2.04 29.21
CA GLU A 20 -2.94 3.37 28.67
C GLU A 20 -1.72 3.93 27.93
N ILE A 21 -0.52 3.71 28.43
CA ILE A 21 0.74 4.10 27.78
C ILE A 21 0.95 3.29 26.51
N ASP A 22 0.68 1.98 26.52
CA ASP A 22 0.81 1.12 25.34
C ASP A 22 -0.16 1.54 24.24
N ASP A 23 -1.41 1.81 24.59
CA ASP A 23 -2.40 2.38 23.66
C ASP A 23 -1.93 3.73 23.07
N ALA A 24 -1.35 4.61 23.90
CA ALA A 24 -0.80 5.87 23.44
C ALA A 24 0.37 5.69 22.45
N LEU A 25 1.25 4.73 22.72
CA LEU A 25 2.35 4.39 21.80
C LEU A 25 1.86 3.85 20.47
N GLN A 26 0.82 3.02 20.46
CA GLN A 26 0.20 2.53 19.25
C GLN A 26 -0.43 3.67 18.42
N LYS A 27 -1.14 4.60 19.08
CA LYS A 27 -1.71 5.79 18.42
C LYS A 27 -0.64 6.70 17.86
N LEU A 28 0.45 6.92 18.59
CA LEU A 28 1.58 7.71 18.09
C LEU A 28 2.24 7.06 16.87
N SER A 29 2.41 5.74 16.90
CA SER A 29 2.91 4.97 15.75
C SER A 29 2.00 5.10 14.54
N ALA A 30 0.68 4.97 14.73
CA ALA A 30 -0.31 5.14 13.67
C ALA A 30 -0.29 6.57 13.09
N ALA A 31 -0.26 7.60 13.93
CA ALA A 31 -0.15 8.98 13.48
C ALA A 31 1.13 9.24 12.69
N THR A 32 2.27 8.70 13.16
CA THR A 32 3.55 8.82 12.48
C THR A 32 3.53 8.15 11.10
N SER A 33 2.91 6.97 11.00
CA SER A 33 2.74 6.25 9.72
C SER A 33 1.89 7.07 8.75
N CYS A 34 0.73 7.57 9.18
CA CYS A 34 -0.14 8.41 8.36
C CYS A 34 0.56 9.70 7.90
N LEU A 35 1.35 10.34 8.75
CA LEU A 35 2.13 11.53 8.35
C LEU A 35 3.18 11.21 7.29
N ARG A 36 3.85 10.08 7.39
CA ARG A 36 4.82 9.63 6.36
C ARG A 36 4.12 9.36 5.04
N GLU A 37 2.97 8.70 5.08
CA GLU A 37 2.16 8.42 3.90
C GLU A 37 1.65 9.73 3.26
N LEU A 38 1.15 10.67 4.07
CA LEU A 38 0.69 11.98 3.60
C LEU A 38 1.84 12.77 2.94
N ASN A 39 3.01 12.79 3.55
CA ASN A 39 4.18 13.45 2.98
C ASN A 39 4.63 12.79 1.67
N SER A 40 4.63 11.46 1.59
CA SER A 40 4.94 10.72 0.38
C SER A 40 3.93 10.99 -0.73
N LEU A 41 2.64 10.99 -0.39
CA LEU A 41 1.54 11.31 -1.30
C LEU A 41 1.65 12.74 -1.84
N ASN A 42 1.88 13.73 -1.00
CA ASN A 42 2.05 15.11 -1.42
C ASN A 42 3.24 15.28 -2.36
N LYS A 43 4.34 14.56 -2.10
CA LYS A 43 5.49 14.53 -2.99
C LYS A 43 5.16 13.89 -4.34
N GLU A 44 4.44 12.79 -4.36
CA GLU A 44 3.99 12.15 -5.61
C GLU A 44 3.06 13.07 -6.40
N LEU A 45 2.09 13.69 -5.73
CA LEU A 45 1.13 14.60 -6.34
C LEU A 45 1.78 15.87 -6.91
N SER A 46 2.82 16.39 -6.26
CA SER A 46 3.55 17.56 -6.78
C SER A 46 4.20 17.32 -8.15
N HIS A 47 4.37 16.06 -8.55
CA HIS A 47 4.94 15.64 -9.84
C HIS A 47 3.95 14.84 -10.68
N SER A 48 2.68 14.77 -10.31
CA SER A 48 1.68 13.90 -10.93
C SER A 48 1.54 14.11 -12.44
N ALA A 49 1.48 15.35 -12.90
CA ALA A 49 1.38 15.68 -14.32
C ALA A 49 2.57 15.15 -15.13
N GLN A 50 3.79 15.27 -14.58
CA GLN A 50 4.99 14.73 -15.22
C GLN A 50 5.00 13.19 -15.18
N THR A 51 4.61 12.60 -14.07
CA THR A 51 4.50 11.15 -13.90
C THR A 51 3.49 10.57 -14.89
N ILE A 52 2.32 11.17 -15.05
CA ILE A 52 1.30 10.73 -16.01
C ILE A 52 1.83 10.77 -17.45
N ARG A 53 2.52 11.84 -17.84
CA ARG A 53 3.14 11.94 -19.17
C ARG A 53 4.17 10.82 -19.40
N THR A 54 5.02 10.58 -18.40
CA THR A 54 6.05 9.53 -18.46
C THR A 54 5.41 8.15 -18.55
N LEU A 55 4.37 7.88 -17.76
CA LEU A 55 3.65 6.60 -17.78
C LEU A 55 2.91 6.40 -19.10
N SER A 56 2.26 7.43 -19.64
CA SER A 56 1.60 7.36 -20.95
C SER A 56 2.59 7.04 -22.07
N SER A 57 3.76 7.69 -22.07
CA SER A 57 4.85 7.38 -23.01
C SER A 57 5.38 5.95 -22.83
N SER A 58 5.53 5.49 -21.60
CA SER A 58 5.99 4.13 -21.26
C SER A 58 4.96 3.09 -21.70
N LEU A 59 3.67 3.36 -21.57
CA LEU A 59 2.62 2.48 -22.06
C LEU A 59 2.72 2.30 -23.59
N TYR A 60 2.81 3.40 -24.31
CA TYR A 60 2.95 3.36 -25.77
C TYR A 60 4.20 2.58 -26.21
N LYS A 61 5.35 2.80 -25.55
CA LYS A 61 6.57 2.03 -25.83
C LYS A 61 6.40 0.55 -25.51
N SER A 62 5.75 0.21 -24.41
CA SER A 62 5.50 -1.17 -23.99
C SER A 62 4.57 -1.89 -24.96
N GLU A 63 3.53 -1.22 -25.43
CA GLU A 63 2.61 -1.75 -26.46
C GLU A 63 3.36 -2.10 -27.76
N LYS A 64 4.37 -1.32 -28.13
CA LYS A 64 5.20 -1.62 -29.32
C LYS A 64 6.24 -2.71 -29.05
N GLN A 65 6.91 -2.65 -27.91
CA GLN A 65 8.04 -3.53 -27.61
C GLN A 65 7.62 -4.95 -27.26
N PHE A 66 6.49 -5.11 -26.57
CA PHE A 66 6.01 -6.40 -26.05
C PHE A 66 4.83 -6.97 -26.84
N THR A 67 4.68 -6.59 -28.10
CA THR A 67 3.59 -7.09 -28.97
C THR A 67 3.96 -8.39 -29.66
N GLN A 68 5.23 -8.56 -30.04
CA GLN A 68 5.68 -9.72 -30.81
C GLN A 68 6.51 -10.65 -29.93
N ILE A 69 6.04 -11.88 -29.81
CA ILE A 69 6.79 -12.93 -29.11
C ILE A 69 7.90 -13.42 -30.03
N PRO A 70 9.18 -13.43 -29.58
CA PRO A 70 10.27 -13.97 -30.37
C PRO A 70 10.07 -15.46 -30.64
N LYS A 71 10.48 -15.89 -31.85
CA LYS A 71 10.54 -17.32 -32.19
C LYS A 71 11.76 -17.94 -31.51
N ALA A 72 11.61 -19.17 -31.01
CA ALA A 72 12.67 -19.90 -30.35
C ALA A 72 13.41 -20.90 -31.25
N ASP A 73 13.03 -20.99 -32.54
CA ASP A 73 13.57 -21.94 -33.52
C ASP A 73 15.09 -21.82 -33.75
N LYS A 74 15.69 -20.68 -33.47
CA LYS A 74 17.12 -20.42 -33.58
C LYS A 74 17.92 -20.63 -32.31
N ILE A 75 17.28 -21.01 -31.18
CA ILE A 75 17.94 -21.25 -29.92
C ILE A 75 18.46 -22.67 -29.91
N GLU A 76 19.77 -22.81 -29.73
CA GLU A 76 20.47 -24.10 -29.71
C GLU A 76 20.25 -24.85 -28.39
N ALA A 77 20.46 -26.18 -28.42
CA ALA A 77 20.20 -27.05 -27.30
C ALA A 77 21.02 -26.69 -26.02
N ASP A 78 22.24 -26.20 -26.21
CA ASP A 78 23.12 -25.78 -25.14
C ASP A 78 22.73 -24.43 -24.49
N GLN A 79 21.84 -23.64 -25.10
CA GLN A 79 21.41 -22.31 -24.66
C GLN A 79 19.99 -22.30 -24.08
N ILE A 80 19.14 -23.26 -24.47
CA ILE A 80 17.72 -23.22 -24.18
C ILE A 80 17.38 -23.17 -22.69
N ASP A 81 18.11 -23.94 -21.88
CA ASP A 81 17.88 -24.04 -20.43
C ASP A 81 18.16 -22.69 -19.73
N ASP A 82 19.26 -22.02 -20.11
CA ASP A 82 19.61 -20.71 -19.56
C ASP A 82 18.60 -19.64 -19.96
N VAL A 83 18.12 -19.67 -21.20
CA VAL A 83 17.10 -18.73 -21.68
C VAL A 83 15.76 -18.97 -21.00
N VAL A 84 15.34 -20.23 -20.85
CA VAL A 84 14.12 -20.60 -20.10
C VAL A 84 14.20 -20.09 -18.66
N GLU A 85 15.31 -20.37 -17.97
CA GLU A 85 15.46 -20.00 -16.56
C GLU A 85 15.52 -18.46 -16.37
N SER A 86 16.26 -17.73 -17.21
CA SER A 86 16.32 -16.26 -17.14
C SER A 86 14.95 -15.63 -17.45
N THR A 87 14.22 -16.17 -18.43
CA THR A 87 12.87 -15.71 -18.78
C THR A 87 11.88 -16.01 -17.66
N ARG A 88 11.98 -17.19 -17.03
CA ARG A 88 11.15 -17.55 -15.86
C ARG A 88 11.35 -16.59 -14.69
N ARG A 89 12.60 -16.26 -14.35
CA ARG A 89 12.92 -15.30 -13.26
C ARG A 89 12.37 -13.91 -13.56
N THR A 90 12.57 -13.44 -14.79
CA THR A 90 12.04 -12.15 -15.22
C THR A 90 10.51 -12.13 -15.21
N GLY A 91 9.88 -13.21 -15.73
CA GLY A 91 8.44 -13.36 -15.72
C GLY A 91 7.84 -13.38 -14.29
N ALA A 92 8.47 -14.08 -13.36
CA ALA A 92 8.03 -14.13 -11.96
C ALA A 92 8.08 -12.73 -11.29
N ARG A 93 9.15 -11.97 -11.54
CA ARG A 93 9.27 -10.59 -11.05
C ARG A 93 8.17 -9.69 -11.64
N VAL A 94 7.96 -9.75 -12.94
CA VAL A 94 6.94 -8.96 -13.64
C VAL A 94 5.53 -9.34 -13.19
N GLN A 95 5.27 -10.62 -12.93
CA GLN A 95 3.99 -11.07 -12.37
C GLN A 95 3.72 -10.50 -10.99
N THR A 96 4.74 -10.42 -10.14
CA THR A 96 4.64 -9.77 -8.82
C THR A 96 4.35 -8.29 -8.95
N GLU A 97 5.05 -7.59 -9.85
CA GLU A 97 4.82 -6.18 -10.14
C GLU A 97 3.40 -5.93 -10.66
N TYR A 98 2.90 -6.80 -11.56
CA TYR A 98 1.53 -6.71 -12.08
C TYR A 98 0.49 -6.95 -10.99
N SER A 99 0.66 -7.97 -10.16
CA SER A 99 -0.26 -8.26 -9.05
C SER A 99 -0.34 -7.08 -8.07
N SER A 100 0.81 -6.46 -7.76
CA SER A 100 0.86 -5.26 -6.91
C SER A 100 0.17 -4.06 -7.56
N ALA A 101 0.35 -3.86 -8.86
CA ALA A 101 -0.30 -2.78 -9.61
C ALA A 101 -1.82 -2.96 -9.69
N VAL A 102 -2.30 -4.20 -9.89
CA VAL A 102 -3.74 -4.53 -9.88
C VAL A 102 -4.33 -4.25 -8.49
N SER A 103 -3.65 -4.67 -7.43
CA SER A 103 -4.10 -4.41 -6.06
C SER A 103 -4.21 -2.92 -5.77
N ALA A 104 -3.19 -2.14 -6.11
CA ALA A 104 -3.18 -0.68 -5.94
C ALA A 104 -4.32 0.01 -6.73
N TYR A 105 -4.56 -0.41 -7.97
CA TYR A 105 -5.66 0.10 -8.77
C TYR A 105 -7.03 -0.20 -8.14
N ASN A 106 -7.25 -1.45 -7.71
CA ASN A 106 -8.50 -1.86 -7.09
C ASN A 106 -8.76 -1.14 -5.75
N GLU A 107 -7.72 -0.92 -4.95
CA GLU A 107 -7.82 -0.14 -3.70
C GLU A 107 -8.26 1.29 -3.97
N LEU A 108 -7.71 1.92 -5.01
CA LEU A 108 -8.12 3.27 -5.41
C LEU A 108 -9.54 3.32 -5.97
N GLN A 109 -10.00 2.29 -6.70
CA GLN A 109 -11.38 2.23 -7.17
C GLN A 109 -12.41 2.23 -6.02
N THR A 110 -12.10 1.55 -4.93
CA THR A 110 -12.99 1.44 -3.77
C THR A 110 -12.77 2.54 -2.72
N LEU A 111 -11.71 3.35 -2.89
CA LEU A 111 -11.32 4.38 -1.93
C LEU A 111 -12.42 5.39 -1.60
N PRO A 112 -13.16 5.97 -2.59
CA PRO A 112 -14.12 7.04 -2.27
C PRO A 112 -15.16 6.62 -1.24
N GLU A 113 -15.77 5.46 -1.41
CA GLU A 113 -16.77 4.97 -0.48
C GLU A 113 -16.19 4.65 0.90
N ARG A 114 -15.06 3.95 0.94
CA ARG A 114 -14.38 3.59 2.19
C ARG A 114 -13.88 4.82 2.94
N ALA A 115 -13.27 5.75 2.24
CA ALA A 115 -12.72 6.97 2.83
C ALA A 115 -13.84 7.85 3.41
N GLN A 116 -14.92 8.06 2.69
CA GLN A 116 -16.06 8.84 3.18
C GLN A 116 -16.67 8.24 4.44
N SER A 117 -16.84 6.92 4.47
CA SER A 117 -17.32 6.21 5.67
C SER A 117 -16.37 6.36 6.84
N THR A 118 -15.07 6.22 6.60
CA THR A 118 -14.03 6.34 7.66
C THR A 118 -13.95 7.77 8.20
N ILE A 119 -13.95 8.79 7.33
CA ILE A 119 -13.94 10.20 7.73
C ILE A 119 -15.15 10.52 8.61
N THR A 120 -16.33 10.04 8.24
CA THR A 120 -17.55 10.25 9.01
C THR A 120 -17.44 9.65 10.42
N LYS A 121 -16.96 8.40 10.53
CA LYS A 121 -16.73 7.74 11.82
C LYS A 121 -15.65 8.46 12.64
N ASN A 122 -14.56 8.86 12.03
CA ASN A 122 -13.50 9.60 12.71
C ASN A 122 -14.00 10.94 13.24
N ASN A 123 -14.79 11.69 12.46
CA ASN A 123 -15.37 12.96 12.87
C ASN A 123 -16.32 12.79 14.07
N GLN A 124 -17.12 11.73 14.09
CA GLN A 124 -17.93 11.41 15.26
C GLN A 124 -17.06 11.12 16.48
N SER A 125 -16.04 10.29 16.32
CA SER A 125 -15.09 9.97 17.42
C SER A 125 -14.34 11.20 17.91
N ILE A 126 -13.91 12.08 17.04
CA ILE A 126 -13.27 13.36 17.37
C ILE A 126 -14.23 14.25 18.19
N SER A 127 -15.49 14.33 17.79
CA SER A 127 -16.52 15.09 18.51
C SER A 127 -16.72 14.54 19.92
N ASP A 128 -16.83 13.22 20.06
CA ASP A 128 -17.00 12.57 21.36
C ASP A 128 -15.78 12.73 22.26
N LEU A 129 -14.57 12.59 21.70
CA LEU A 129 -13.31 12.81 22.42
C LEU A 129 -13.13 14.28 22.86
N ASN A 130 -13.48 15.23 22.01
CA ASN A 130 -13.45 16.66 22.40
C ASN A 130 -14.40 16.95 23.56
N ARG A 131 -15.61 16.37 23.52
CA ARG A 131 -16.58 16.51 24.63
C ARG A 131 -16.06 15.88 25.92
N ALA A 132 -15.46 14.69 25.82
CA ALA A 132 -14.84 14.02 26.96
C ALA A 132 -13.61 14.79 27.50
N LEU A 133 -12.79 15.38 26.62
CA LEU A 133 -11.64 16.19 27.00
C LEU A 133 -12.05 17.46 27.72
N ALA A 134 -13.14 18.11 27.29
CA ALA A 134 -13.67 19.30 27.95
C ALA A 134 -14.21 19.03 29.37
N GLN A 135 -14.50 17.78 29.71
CA GLN A 135 -14.95 17.34 31.02
C GLN A 135 -13.80 16.91 31.96
N GLU A 136 -12.57 16.83 31.45
CA GLU A 136 -11.41 16.47 32.24
C GLU A 136 -11.08 17.59 33.29
N ARG A 137 -10.92 17.15 34.54
CA ARG A 137 -10.59 18.10 35.65
C ARG A 137 -9.15 18.58 35.58
N ASP A 138 -8.24 17.73 35.13
CA ASP A 138 -6.82 18.04 34.95
C ASP A 138 -6.41 17.89 33.48
N PRO A 139 -6.19 19.02 32.78
CA PRO A 139 -5.73 19.00 31.36
C PRO A 139 -4.37 18.33 31.17
N ASN A 140 -3.56 18.19 32.22
CA ASN A 140 -2.24 17.58 32.18
C ASN A 140 -2.24 16.11 32.58
N SER A 141 -3.41 15.56 32.95
CA SER A 141 -3.55 14.15 33.26
C SER A 141 -3.15 13.25 32.05
N LEU A 142 -2.72 12.02 32.34
CA LEU A 142 -2.44 11.03 31.31
C LEU A 142 -3.67 10.80 30.45
N SER A 143 -4.86 10.71 31.04
CA SER A 143 -6.14 10.55 30.34
C SER A 143 -6.39 11.68 29.34
N ALA A 144 -6.19 12.95 29.73
CA ALA A 144 -6.34 14.11 28.86
C ALA A 144 -5.35 14.06 27.69
N LYS A 145 -4.09 13.73 27.94
CA LYS A 145 -3.06 13.62 26.92
C LYS A 145 -3.36 12.51 25.92
N ILE A 146 -3.86 11.36 26.36
CA ILE A 146 -4.27 10.25 25.51
C ILE A 146 -5.46 10.64 24.61
N LYS A 147 -6.45 11.34 25.16
CA LYS A 147 -7.58 11.86 24.36
C LYS A 147 -7.11 12.85 23.29
N ALA A 148 -6.23 13.79 23.67
CA ALA A 148 -5.64 14.73 22.72
C ALA A 148 -4.83 14.03 21.61
N LEU A 149 -4.04 13.02 21.96
CA LEU A 149 -3.31 12.20 20.99
C LEU A 149 -4.26 11.41 20.07
N SER A 150 -5.36 10.89 20.61
CA SER A 150 -6.38 10.19 19.81
C SER A 150 -7.04 11.13 18.81
N ILE A 151 -7.40 12.34 19.22
CA ILE A 151 -7.94 13.37 18.31
C ILE A 151 -6.93 13.69 17.21
N TYR A 152 -5.67 13.91 17.58
CA TYR A 152 -4.61 14.18 16.61
C TYR A 152 -4.44 13.04 15.60
N THR A 153 -4.41 11.79 16.06
CA THR A 153 -4.28 10.61 15.20
C THR A 153 -5.43 10.51 14.19
N LEU A 154 -6.66 10.69 14.65
CA LEU A 154 -7.84 10.67 13.78
C LEU A 154 -7.86 11.84 12.79
N THR A 155 -7.38 13.02 13.22
CA THR A 155 -7.25 14.18 12.33
C THR A 155 -6.26 13.92 11.21
N VAL A 156 -5.07 13.40 11.52
CA VAL A 156 -4.06 13.07 10.51
C VAL A 156 -4.55 11.98 9.56
N GLN A 157 -5.30 10.99 10.06
CA GLN A 157 -5.93 9.98 9.20
C GLN A 157 -6.94 10.62 8.24
N ASN A 158 -7.76 11.55 8.73
CA ASN A 158 -8.71 12.28 7.89
C ASN A 158 -8.00 13.14 6.83
N ASP A 159 -6.90 13.81 7.19
CA ASP A 159 -6.11 14.61 6.26
C ASP A 159 -5.54 13.75 5.12
N LEU A 160 -5.03 12.55 5.44
CA LEU A 160 -4.56 11.59 4.43
C LEU A 160 -5.70 11.16 3.50
N LEU A 161 -6.84 10.73 4.06
CA LEU A 161 -7.99 10.28 3.28
C LEU A 161 -8.58 11.41 2.43
N GLN A 162 -8.66 12.62 2.97
CA GLN A 162 -9.15 13.79 2.24
C GLN A 162 -8.22 14.14 1.07
N THR A 163 -6.91 14.14 1.28
CA THR A 163 -5.93 14.35 0.22
C THR A 163 -6.04 13.31 -0.89
N GLN A 164 -6.25 12.04 -0.53
CA GLN A 164 -6.49 10.96 -1.50
C GLN A 164 -7.78 11.16 -2.28
N LEU A 165 -8.87 11.60 -1.63
CA LEU A 165 -10.14 11.88 -2.29
C LEU A 165 -10.07 13.06 -3.25
N GLU A 166 -9.44 14.16 -2.84
CA GLU A 166 -9.29 15.36 -3.65
C GLU A 166 -8.48 15.12 -4.92
N ASN A 167 -7.54 14.18 -4.87
CA ASN A 167 -6.65 13.83 -5.98
C ASN A 167 -6.94 12.43 -6.56
N HIS A 168 -8.13 11.89 -6.29
CA HIS A 168 -8.48 10.51 -6.63
C HIS A 168 -8.33 10.21 -8.13
N THR A 169 -8.75 11.11 -8.99
CA THR A 169 -8.66 10.93 -10.45
C THR A 169 -7.22 10.78 -10.91
N GLU A 170 -6.32 11.64 -10.45
CA GLU A 170 -4.90 11.58 -10.81
C GLU A 170 -4.23 10.30 -10.29
N LEU A 171 -4.53 9.92 -9.05
CA LEU A 171 -4.03 8.69 -8.45
C LEU A 171 -4.51 7.46 -9.20
N LEU A 172 -5.78 7.44 -9.58
CA LEU A 172 -6.39 6.34 -10.34
C LEU A 172 -5.79 6.24 -11.74
N ASP A 173 -5.56 7.37 -12.42
CA ASP A 173 -4.92 7.40 -13.74
C ASP A 173 -3.50 6.84 -13.68
N MET A 174 -2.69 7.28 -12.71
CA MET A 174 -1.33 6.75 -12.52
C MET A 174 -1.34 5.25 -12.24
N ALA A 175 -2.23 4.77 -11.38
CA ALA A 175 -2.36 3.35 -11.08
C ALA A 175 -2.83 2.53 -12.29
N ASN A 176 -3.76 3.06 -13.09
CA ASN A 176 -4.23 2.44 -14.33
C ASN A 176 -3.08 2.28 -15.35
N TYR A 177 -2.28 3.32 -15.56
CA TYR A 177 -1.12 3.22 -16.44
C TYR A 177 -0.12 2.15 -15.96
N ARG A 178 0.21 2.13 -14.67
CA ARG A 178 1.12 1.13 -14.08
C ARG A 178 0.58 -0.29 -14.24
N MET A 179 -0.70 -0.50 -14.01
CA MET A 179 -1.37 -1.80 -14.19
C MET A 179 -1.32 -2.24 -15.65
N ARG A 180 -1.62 -1.37 -16.61
CA ARG A 180 -1.61 -1.69 -18.03
C ARG A 180 -0.20 -2.01 -18.53
N ILE A 181 0.81 -1.21 -18.14
CA ILE A 181 2.21 -1.45 -18.52
C ILE A 181 2.69 -2.81 -17.98
N THR A 182 2.48 -3.08 -16.70
CA THR A 182 2.90 -4.35 -16.10
C THR A 182 2.10 -5.53 -16.64
N GLY A 183 0.82 -5.35 -16.97
CA GLY A 183 -0.03 -6.36 -17.59
C GLY A 183 0.45 -6.77 -18.97
N ILE A 184 0.83 -5.82 -19.81
CA ILE A 184 1.42 -6.08 -21.15
C ILE A 184 2.70 -6.91 -21.01
N LYS A 185 3.61 -6.51 -20.12
CA LYS A 185 4.85 -7.24 -19.86
C LYS A 185 4.60 -8.64 -19.29
N ASN A 186 3.66 -8.77 -18.37
CA ASN A 186 3.30 -10.05 -17.78
C ASN A 186 2.78 -11.04 -18.83
N ASN A 187 1.89 -10.60 -19.72
CA ASN A 187 1.40 -11.41 -20.80
C ASN A 187 2.53 -11.83 -21.76
N TYR A 188 3.40 -10.88 -22.13
CA TYR A 188 4.54 -11.17 -22.98
C TYR A 188 5.46 -12.25 -22.40
N TYR A 189 5.90 -12.11 -21.15
CA TYR A 189 6.81 -13.08 -20.54
C TYR A 189 6.15 -14.44 -20.32
N ARG A 190 4.86 -14.49 -20.01
CA ARG A 190 4.11 -15.74 -19.94
C ARG A 190 4.09 -16.47 -21.29
N ASP A 191 3.75 -15.75 -22.33
CA ASP A 191 3.60 -16.32 -23.67
C ASP A 191 4.97 -16.68 -24.27
N TYR A 192 6.01 -15.87 -24.01
CA TYR A 192 7.37 -16.18 -24.43
C TYR A 192 7.94 -17.41 -23.71
N LEU A 193 7.68 -17.52 -22.42
CA LEU A 193 8.09 -18.72 -21.67
C LEU A 193 7.45 -19.98 -22.22
N GLN A 194 6.20 -19.93 -22.65
CA GLN A 194 5.54 -21.07 -23.32
C GLN A 194 6.26 -21.46 -24.61
N VAL A 195 6.57 -20.49 -25.47
CA VAL A 195 7.31 -20.74 -26.74
C VAL A 195 8.68 -21.37 -26.47
N LEU A 196 9.37 -20.91 -25.40
CA LEU A 196 10.68 -21.47 -25.02
C LEU A 196 10.55 -22.91 -24.51
N GLN A 197 9.54 -23.20 -23.71
CA GLN A 197 9.27 -24.54 -23.19
C GLN A 197 8.90 -25.52 -24.31
N ASP A 198 8.12 -25.08 -25.28
CA ASP A 198 7.80 -25.91 -26.46
C ASP A 198 9.05 -26.22 -27.25
N ARG A 199 9.97 -25.26 -27.46
CA ARG A 199 11.27 -25.50 -28.11
C ARG A 199 12.16 -26.44 -27.30
N GLN A 200 12.22 -26.30 -26.00
CA GLN A 200 12.98 -27.20 -25.10
C GLN A 200 12.49 -28.63 -25.21
N ASN A 201 11.16 -28.85 -25.25
CA ASN A 201 10.56 -30.18 -25.43
C ASN A 201 10.86 -30.78 -26.84
N GLN A 202 10.87 -29.95 -27.87
CA GLN A 202 11.28 -30.41 -29.21
C GLN A 202 12.72 -30.90 -29.24
N LEU A 203 13.65 -30.13 -28.70
CA LEU A 203 15.07 -30.50 -28.64
C LEU A 203 15.30 -31.80 -27.86
N LEU A 204 14.56 -32.01 -26.76
CA LEU A 204 14.63 -33.25 -25.98
C LEU A 204 14.04 -34.45 -26.71
N SER A 205 13.20 -34.25 -27.75
CA SER A 205 12.64 -35.36 -28.57
C SER A 205 13.46 -35.67 -29.78
N GLU A 206 14.40 -34.83 -30.15
CA GLU A 206 15.31 -35.02 -31.31
C GLU A 206 16.60 -35.77 -30.92
N ASP A 207 16.93 -35.85 -29.59
CA ASP A 207 18.01 -36.65 -29.00
C ASP A 207 17.57 -38.09 -28.71
#